data_0e35e95ac304f4c95a4a5c77cc33dc76
#
_entry.id   0e35e95ac304f4c95a4a5c77cc33dc76
#
_cell.length_a   1.000
_cell.length_b   1.000
_cell.length_c   1.000
_cell.angle_alpha   90.00
_cell.angle_beta   90.00
_cell.angle_gamma   90.00
#
_symmetry.space_group_name_H-M   'P 1'
#
loop_
_entity.id
_entity.type
_entity.pdbx_description
1 polymer ?
#
loop_
_entity_poly.entity_id
_entity_poly.type
_entity_poly.pdbx_seq_one_letter_code
_entity_poly.pdbx_strand_id
1 'polypeptide(L)'
;MIRLYFLQALYHLRENPIITWVSVLGTAMAICMIMVLVITFQVRLVDCEPEVNRSRTLYVPYMSVKLKGKSDNESANASMSVRTGRECFRALTTPEAVTLVSSAGKVRASVPAGSKATADMVQTDEAFWSVFSFRFLSGAGFTRADCDAGLPRAVLSATIARQLFGTTDVVGHTVQLNYIDYTVAGVVADVSMLATAAYAQIWVPYTAADAESLSWQDDTMGPMHAVILAH
;
A
#
# COMPACT_ATOMS: atom_id res chain seq x y z
N MET A 1 18.87 46.16 -29.83
CA MET A 1 19.55 44.95 -30.30
C MET A 1 18.72 43.70 -30.15
N ILE A 2 18.14 43.39 -28.99
CA ILE A 2 17.34 42.16 -28.74
C ILE A 2 16.18 41.97 -29.73
N ARG A 3 15.46 43.06 -30.10
CA ARG A 3 14.34 43.00 -31.06
C ARG A 3 14.77 42.57 -32.45
N LEU A 4 15.98 42.90 -32.86
CA LEU A 4 16.54 42.54 -34.17
C LEU A 4 16.91 41.06 -34.23
N TYR A 5 17.51 40.52 -33.16
CA TYR A 5 17.80 39.09 -33.03
C TYR A 5 16.53 38.25 -33.02
N PHE A 6 15.48 38.74 -32.37
CA PHE A 6 14.19 38.02 -32.29
C PHE A 6 13.51 37.97 -33.69
N LEU A 7 13.52 39.08 -34.44
CA LEU A 7 12.99 39.11 -35.78
C LEU A 7 13.80 38.22 -36.76
N GLN A 8 15.10 38.16 -36.59
CA GLN A 8 15.99 37.33 -37.40
C GLN A 8 15.78 35.85 -37.10
N ALA A 9 15.59 35.48 -35.81
CA ALA A 9 15.25 34.13 -35.40
C ALA A 9 13.89 33.68 -35.98
N LEU A 10 12.87 34.55 -35.92
CA LEU A 10 11.54 34.28 -36.51
C LEU A 10 11.61 34.08 -38.04
N TYR A 11 12.48 34.85 -38.73
CA TYR A 11 12.68 34.71 -40.16
C TYR A 11 13.31 33.34 -40.51
N HIS A 12 14.37 32.92 -39.78
CA HIS A 12 15.00 31.59 -39.94
C HIS A 12 14.06 30.43 -39.66
N LEU A 13 13.17 30.56 -38.67
CA LEU A 13 12.14 29.55 -38.37
C LEU A 13 11.17 29.39 -39.56
N ARG A 14 10.91 30.45 -40.30
CA ARG A 14 9.97 30.45 -41.42
C ARG A 14 10.61 29.91 -42.70
N GLU A 15 11.92 30.11 -42.88
CA GLU A 15 12.66 29.59 -44.04
C GLU A 15 12.88 28.06 -44.00
N ASN A 16 12.97 27.47 -42.78
CA ASN A 16 13.23 26.04 -42.59
C ASN A 16 12.14 25.36 -41.78
N PRO A 17 10.94 25.17 -42.33
CA PRO A 17 9.79 24.67 -41.55
C PRO A 17 9.99 23.26 -40.97
N ILE A 18 10.69 22.37 -41.67
CA ILE A 18 10.94 21.00 -41.21
C ILE A 18 11.82 21.01 -39.95
N ILE A 19 12.92 21.75 -39.96
CA ILE A 19 13.84 21.85 -38.82
C ILE A 19 13.12 22.49 -37.62
N THR A 20 12.30 23.51 -37.91
CA THR A 20 11.50 24.19 -36.90
C THR A 20 10.52 23.23 -36.20
N TRP A 21 9.76 22.44 -36.98
CA TRP A 21 8.82 21.45 -36.44
C TRP A 21 9.53 20.37 -35.63
N VAL A 22 10.66 19.85 -36.10
CA VAL A 22 11.46 18.86 -35.37
C VAL A 22 11.96 19.44 -34.04
N SER A 23 12.46 20.68 -34.06
CA SER A 23 12.96 21.35 -32.85
C SER A 23 11.84 21.63 -31.85
N VAL A 24 10.68 22.11 -32.29
CA VAL A 24 9.52 22.40 -31.44
C VAL A 24 8.96 21.11 -30.85
N LEU A 25 8.78 20.06 -31.66
CA LEU A 25 8.30 18.76 -31.16
C LEU A 25 9.30 18.13 -30.19
N GLY A 26 10.60 18.18 -30.49
CA GLY A 26 11.64 17.65 -29.61
C GLY A 26 11.66 18.34 -28.22
N THR A 27 11.62 19.69 -28.25
CA THR A 27 11.58 20.44 -26.96
C THR A 27 10.27 20.24 -26.20
N ALA A 28 9.13 20.19 -26.90
CA ALA A 28 7.85 19.92 -26.27
C ALA A 28 7.83 18.53 -25.62
N MET A 29 8.32 17.50 -26.31
CA MET A 29 8.44 16.14 -25.72
C MET A 29 9.39 16.11 -24.53
N ALA A 30 10.52 16.79 -24.60
CA ALA A 30 11.47 16.86 -23.48
C ALA A 30 10.84 17.51 -22.25
N ILE A 31 10.12 18.62 -22.41
CA ILE A 31 9.40 19.29 -21.33
C ILE A 31 8.31 18.38 -20.75
N CYS A 32 7.51 17.73 -21.61
CA CYS A 32 6.50 16.78 -21.16
C CYS A 32 7.11 15.64 -20.34
N MET A 33 8.22 15.04 -20.78
CA MET A 33 8.90 13.98 -20.02
C MET A 33 9.40 14.47 -18.66
N ILE A 34 10.01 15.66 -18.61
CA ILE A 34 10.47 16.25 -17.34
C ILE A 34 9.27 16.50 -16.41
N MET A 35 8.16 17.03 -16.91
CA MET A 35 6.95 17.25 -16.10
C MET A 35 6.37 15.94 -15.56
N VAL A 36 6.31 14.90 -16.39
CA VAL A 36 5.85 13.57 -15.96
C VAL A 36 6.75 13.03 -14.85
N LEU A 37 8.07 13.14 -14.98
CA LEU A 37 9.01 12.72 -13.94
C LEU A 37 8.81 13.50 -12.64
N VAL A 38 8.70 14.83 -12.72
CA VAL A 38 8.49 15.69 -11.54
C VAL A 38 7.18 15.35 -10.85
N ILE A 39 6.08 15.23 -11.61
CA ILE A 39 4.77 14.86 -11.05
C ILE A 39 4.83 13.48 -10.39
N THR A 40 5.45 12.48 -11.04
CA THR A 40 5.59 11.13 -10.49
C THR A 40 6.39 11.13 -9.19
N PHE A 41 7.44 11.94 -9.10
CA PHE A 41 8.21 12.10 -7.87
C PHE A 41 7.41 12.82 -6.78
N GLN A 42 6.73 13.91 -7.12
CA GLN A 42 5.92 14.66 -6.16
C GLN A 42 4.79 13.83 -5.57
N VAL A 43 4.08 13.06 -6.39
CA VAL A 43 2.99 12.18 -5.94
C VAL A 43 3.47 11.14 -4.92
N ARG A 44 4.73 10.71 -4.97
CA ARG A 44 5.31 9.78 -3.99
C ARG A 44 5.73 10.43 -2.68
N LEU A 45 5.97 11.74 -2.68
CA LEU A 45 6.45 12.49 -1.51
C LEU A 45 5.33 13.22 -0.79
N VAL A 46 4.25 13.57 -1.49
CA VAL A 46 3.12 14.28 -0.91
C VAL A 46 2.29 13.33 -0.04
N ASP A 47 1.96 13.78 1.16
CA ASP A 47 1.06 13.09 2.05
C ASP A 47 -0.32 12.96 1.41
N CYS A 48 -0.88 11.77 1.41
CA CYS A 48 -2.24 11.50 0.93
C CYS A 48 -2.94 10.55 1.89
N GLU A 49 -4.23 10.76 2.12
CA GLU A 49 -5.02 9.81 2.92
C GLU A 49 -4.97 8.40 2.33
N PRO A 50 -4.73 7.37 3.17
CA PRO A 50 -4.52 7.38 4.62
C PRO A 50 -3.05 7.57 5.06
N GLU A 51 -2.09 7.74 4.16
CA GLU A 51 -0.66 7.89 4.44
C GLU A 51 -0.30 9.37 4.69
N VAL A 52 -0.86 9.97 5.74
CA VAL A 52 -0.67 11.40 6.07
C VAL A 52 0.67 11.71 6.73
N ASN A 53 1.44 10.71 7.11
CA ASN A 53 2.71 10.84 7.81
C ASN A 53 3.88 10.24 7.01
N ARG A 54 3.86 10.30 5.68
CA ARG A 54 4.89 9.69 4.83
C ARG A 54 6.30 10.15 5.18
N SER A 55 6.48 11.43 5.50
CA SER A 55 7.77 12.01 5.87
C SER A 55 8.36 11.45 7.17
N ARG A 56 7.51 10.89 8.06
CA ARG A 56 7.88 10.30 9.35
C ARG A 56 7.78 8.77 9.34
N THR A 57 7.39 8.18 8.22
CA THR A 57 7.17 6.74 8.12
C THR A 57 8.33 6.06 7.42
N LEU A 58 8.89 5.04 8.07
CA LEU A 58 9.92 4.17 7.50
C LEU A 58 9.28 2.86 7.05
N TYR A 59 9.47 2.53 5.79
CA TYR A 59 8.99 1.28 5.19
C TYR A 59 10.15 0.28 5.09
N VAL A 60 9.97 -0.91 5.64
CA VAL A 60 10.95 -2.01 5.61
C VAL A 60 10.35 -3.18 4.82
N PRO A 61 10.43 -3.14 3.47
CA PRO A 61 9.80 -4.14 2.62
C PRO A 61 10.58 -5.46 2.55
N TYR A 62 11.90 -5.40 2.71
CA TYR A 62 12.78 -6.57 2.56
C TYR A 62 13.86 -6.59 3.63
N MET A 63 14.32 -7.79 3.94
CA MET A 63 15.52 -8.04 4.73
C MET A 63 16.48 -8.95 3.96
N SER A 64 17.75 -8.88 4.30
CA SER A 64 18.78 -9.78 3.78
C SER A 64 19.19 -10.77 4.87
N VAL A 65 19.04 -12.05 4.59
CA VAL A 65 19.46 -13.12 5.51
C VAL A 65 20.70 -13.79 4.96
N LYS A 66 21.76 -13.86 5.78
CA LYS A 66 23.00 -14.58 5.48
C LYS A 66 23.03 -15.88 6.27
N LEU A 67 23.29 -16.97 5.59
CA LEU A 67 23.52 -18.25 6.25
C LEU A 67 24.89 -18.26 6.95
N LYS A 68 24.88 -18.62 8.22
CA LYS A 68 26.11 -18.68 9.04
C LYS A 68 27.11 -19.68 8.42
N GLY A 69 28.32 -19.22 8.08
CA GLY A 69 29.39 -20.05 7.51
C GLY A 69 29.46 -20.09 5.97
N LYS A 70 28.61 -19.33 5.26
CA LYS A 70 28.66 -19.19 3.81
C LYS A 70 29.27 -17.85 3.39
N SER A 71 29.73 -17.79 2.11
CA SER A 71 30.32 -16.60 1.52
C SER A 71 29.35 -15.41 1.50
N ASP A 72 29.89 -14.18 1.52
CA ASP A 72 29.10 -12.94 1.44
C ASP A 72 28.18 -12.83 0.21
N ASN A 73 28.43 -13.64 -0.82
CA ASN A 73 27.64 -13.69 -2.03
C ASN A 73 26.38 -14.60 -1.91
N GLU A 74 26.21 -15.33 -0.82
CA GLU A 74 25.07 -16.20 -0.59
C GLU A 74 24.11 -15.58 0.44
N SER A 75 23.50 -14.44 0.09
CA SER A 75 22.42 -13.84 0.84
C SER A 75 21.08 -14.04 0.14
N ALA A 76 20.04 -14.38 0.88
CA ALA A 76 18.67 -14.39 0.40
C ALA A 76 17.97 -13.08 0.82
N ASN A 77 17.34 -12.41 -0.14
CA ASN A 77 16.55 -11.21 0.12
C ASN A 77 15.07 -11.57 0.02
N ALA A 78 14.32 -11.36 1.08
CA ALA A 78 12.88 -11.59 1.12
C ALA A 78 12.19 -10.70 2.16
N SER A 79 10.87 -10.69 2.12
CA SER A 79 10.05 -10.12 3.18
C SER A 79 10.19 -10.97 4.45
N MET A 80 9.82 -10.44 5.58
CA MET A 80 9.97 -11.09 6.90
C MET A 80 8.79 -11.98 7.25
N SER A 81 9.04 -12.96 8.13
CA SER A 81 7.95 -13.71 8.77
C SER A 81 7.23 -12.87 9.82
N VAL A 82 6.05 -13.31 10.25
CA VAL A 82 5.33 -12.71 11.39
C VAL A 82 6.20 -12.73 12.65
N ARG A 83 6.91 -13.84 12.89
CA ARG A 83 7.82 -13.99 14.03
C ARG A 83 8.94 -12.96 14.01
N THR A 84 9.66 -12.85 12.90
CA THR A 84 10.72 -11.84 12.75
C THR A 84 10.19 -10.42 12.93
N GLY A 85 9.03 -10.12 12.35
CA GLY A 85 8.35 -8.84 12.51
C GLY A 85 8.03 -8.53 13.97
N ARG A 86 7.52 -9.49 14.71
CA ARG A 86 7.19 -9.35 16.14
C ARG A 86 8.45 -9.17 17.01
N GLU A 87 9.43 -10.04 16.84
CA GLU A 87 10.63 -10.05 17.69
C GLU A 87 11.56 -8.87 17.41
N CYS A 88 11.74 -8.49 16.14
CA CYS A 88 12.70 -7.46 15.75
C CYS A 88 12.11 -6.05 15.64
N PHE A 89 10.85 -5.90 15.25
CA PHE A 89 10.27 -4.59 14.93
C PHE A 89 9.19 -4.17 15.93
N ARG A 90 8.23 -5.04 16.28
CA ARG A 90 7.21 -4.69 17.27
C ARG A 90 7.72 -4.58 18.70
N ALA A 91 8.88 -5.16 18.99
CA ALA A 91 9.57 -4.99 20.27
C ALA A 91 10.27 -3.62 20.41
N LEU A 92 10.33 -2.80 19.36
CA LEU A 92 10.95 -1.47 19.41
C LEU A 92 10.09 -0.53 20.27
N THR A 93 10.74 0.19 21.17
CA THR A 93 10.10 1.17 22.08
C THR A 93 10.34 2.62 21.67
N THR A 94 11.28 2.85 20.74
CA THR A 94 11.64 4.19 20.26
C THR A 94 10.61 4.82 19.33
N PRO A 95 9.99 4.07 18.36
CA PRO A 95 9.02 4.65 17.45
C PRO A 95 7.66 4.86 18.12
N GLU A 96 6.86 5.76 17.55
CA GLU A 96 5.49 6.02 17.99
C GLU A 96 4.59 4.79 17.81
N ALA A 97 4.69 4.14 16.66
CA ALA A 97 3.97 2.91 16.36
C ALA A 97 4.72 2.05 15.33
N VAL A 98 4.51 0.74 15.40
CA VAL A 98 5.02 -0.21 14.41
C VAL A 98 3.89 -1.16 14.03
N THR A 99 3.66 -1.33 12.74
CA THR A 99 2.68 -2.28 12.19
C THR A 99 3.34 -3.24 11.21
N LEU A 100 2.81 -4.45 11.15
CA LEU A 100 3.18 -5.47 10.17
C LEU A 100 2.08 -5.57 9.12
N VAL A 101 2.47 -5.55 7.86
CA VAL A 101 1.55 -5.53 6.71
C VAL A 101 1.99 -6.56 5.70
N SER A 102 1.08 -7.41 5.22
CA SER A 102 1.39 -8.33 4.13
C SER A 102 1.36 -7.63 2.77
N SER A 103 1.98 -8.24 1.78
CA SER A 103 1.71 -7.86 0.39
C SER A 103 0.23 -8.07 0.05
N ALA A 104 -0.35 -7.18 -0.75
CA ALA A 104 -1.72 -7.32 -1.21
C ALA A 104 -1.89 -8.58 -2.07
N GLY A 105 -2.85 -9.40 -1.74
CA GLY A 105 -3.23 -10.61 -2.46
C GLY A 105 -4.66 -10.55 -2.99
N LYS A 106 -4.94 -11.19 -4.12
CA LYS A 106 -6.31 -11.30 -4.64
C LYS A 106 -7.11 -12.32 -3.83
N VAL A 107 -8.28 -11.91 -3.34
CA VAL A 107 -9.22 -12.75 -2.61
C VAL A 107 -10.58 -12.74 -3.29
N ARG A 108 -11.27 -13.86 -3.23
CA ARG A 108 -12.68 -13.96 -3.61
C ARG A 108 -13.54 -13.65 -2.39
N ALA A 109 -14.27 -12.54 -2.46
CA ALA A 109 -15.22 -12.14 -1.46
C ALA A 109 -16.64 -12.49 -1.92
N SER A 110 -17.45 -13.07 -1.04
CA SER A 110 -18.84 -13.42 -1.31
C SER A 110 -19.69 -13.25 -0.06
N VAL A 111 -20.99 -13.07 -0.26
CA VAL A 111 -21.99 -13.10 0.80
C VAL A 111 -22.95 -14.27 0.60
N PRO A 112 -23.49 -14.86 1.68
CA PRO A 112 -24.26 -16.12 1.62
C PRO A 112 -25.44 -16.11 0.64
N ALA A 113 -26.02 -14.95 0.34
CA ALA A 113 -27.21 -14.84 -0.49
C ALA A 113 -27.02 -14.11 -1.82
N GLY A 114 -25.75 -13.88 -2.28
CA GLY A 114 -25.72 -12.97 -3.38
C GLY A 114 -24.40 -12.74 -4.11
N SER A 115 -23.96 -11.53 -4.01
CA SER A 115 -22.90 -10.97 -4.84
C SER A 115 -21.53 -11.58 -4.54
N LYS A 116 -20.70 -11.67 -5.57
CA LYS A 116 -19.30 -12.09 -5.48
C LYS A 116 -18.43 -10.98 -6.06
N ALA A 117 -17.30 -10.75 -5.44
CA ALA A 117 -16.29 -9.81 -5.89
C ALA A 117 -14.90 -10.41 -5.79
N THR A 118 -13.98 -9.92 -6.61
CA THR A 118 -12.54 -10.16 -6.40
C THR A 118 -11.94 -8.86 -5.90
N ALA A 119 -11.24 -8.92 -4.80
CA ALA A 119 -10.70 -7.76 -4.11
C ALA A 119 -9.22 -7.96 -3.75
N ASP A 120 -8.52 -6.85 -3.56
CA ASP A 120 -7.18 -6.85 -2.98
C ASP A 120 -7.31 -6.92 -1.45
N MET A 121 -6.74 -7.94 -0.85
CA MET A 121 -6.74 -8.16 0.59
C MET A 121 -5.33 -8.00 1.15
N VAL A 122 -5.22 -7.33 2.28
CA VAL A 122 -4.02 -7.18 3.08
C VAL A 122 -4.27 -7.74 4.47
N GLN A 123 -3.27 -8.45 5.00
CA GLN A 123 -3.24 -8.93 6.36
C GLN A 123 -2.38 -8.00 7.19
N THR A 124 -2.88 -7.58 8.36
CA THR A 124 -2.19 -6.59 9.20
C THR A 124 -2.54 -6.79 10.68
N ASP A 125 -2.12 -5.85 11.52
CA ASP A 125 -2.42 -5.82 12.96
C ASP A 125 -3.21 -4.56 13.37
N GLU A 126 -3.54 -4.45 14.65
CA GLU A 126 -4.28 -3.32 15.19
C GLU A 126 -3.53 -1.99 15.11
N ALA A 127 -2.19 -2.02 15.14
CA ALA A 127 -1.36 -0.81 15.07
C ALA A 127 -1.45 -0.13 13.70
N PHE A 128 -1.87 -0.86 12.66
CA PHE A 128 -2.11 -0.34 11.32
C PHE A 128 -3.04 0.89 11.32
N TRP A 129 -4.10 0.85 12.12
CA TRP A 129 -5.07 1.94 12.23
C TRP A 129 -4.52 3.17 12.96
N SER A 130 -3.42 3.02 13.71
CA SER A 130 -2.71 4.13 14.35
C SER A 130 -1.63 4.74 13.45
N VAL A 131 -0.97 3.91 12.65
CA VAL A 131 0.05 4.36 11.68
C VAL A 131 -0.59 5.10 10.51
N PHE A 132 -1.74 4.60 10.04
CA PHE A 132 -2.46 5.14 8.89
C PHE A 132 -3.79 5.77 9.30
N SER A 133 -4.06 6.97 8.78
CA SER A 133 -5.26 7.74 9.11
C SER A 133 -6.43 7.39 8.17
N PHE A 134 -7.10 6.29 8.45
CA PHE A 134 -8.26 5.88 7.66
C PHE A 134 -9.53 6.66 8.05
N ARG A 135 -10.31 7.06 7.05
CA ARG A 135 -11.63 7.63 7.25
C ARG A 135 -12.69 6.52 7.30
N PHE A 136 -13.14 6.15 8.51
CA PHE A 136 -14.22 5.22 8.70
C PHE A 136 -15.58 5.84 8.34
N LEU A 137 -16.38 5.13 7.58
CA LEU A 137 -17.76 5.48 7.23
C LEU A 137 -18.75 4.83 8.19
N SER A 138 -18.43 3.61 8.66
CA SER A 138 -19.18 2.91 9.70
C SER A 138 -18.24 1.97 10.45
N GLY A 139 -18.54 1.70 11.74
CA GLY A 139 -17.73 0.84 12.60
C GLY A 139 -16.33 1.41 12.90
N ALA A 140 -15.39 0.49 13.12
CA ALA A 140 -14.00 0.81 13.44
C ALA A 140 -13.06 -0.29 12.95
N GLY A 141 -11.73 -0.06 13.06
CA GLY A 141 -10.72 -1.08 12.86
C GLY A 141 -10.83 -2.19 13.92
N PHE A 142 -10.31 -3.37 13.60
CA PHE A 142 -10.17 -4.43 14.61
C PHE A 142 -9.16 -4.03 15.70
N THR A 143 -9.41 -4.51 16.90
CA THR A 143 -8.66 -4.16 18.11
C THR A 143 -7.53 -5.16 18.36
N ARG A 144 -6.64 -4.80 19.30
CA ARG A 144 -5.62 -5.73 19.81
C ARG A 144 -6.23 -7.01 20.36
N ALA A 145 -7.36 -6.91 21.09
CA ALA A 145 -8.06 -8.07 21.62
C ALA A 145 -8.59 -9.00 20.50
N ASP A 146 -9.07 -8.43 19.39
CA ASP A 146 -9.49 -9.20 18.21
C ASP A 146 -8.30 -9.95 17.60
N CYS A 147 -7.14 -9.28 17.48
CA CYS A 147 -5.91 -9.87 16.94
C CYS A 147 -5.36 -10.98 17.86
N ASP A 148 -5.28 -10.72 19.18
CA ASP A 148 -4.75 -11.68 20.16
C ASP A 148 -5.65 -12.93 20.27
N ALA A 149 -6.96 -12.76 20.09
CA ALA A 149 -7.93 -13.87 20.09
C ALA A 149 -8.06 -14.57 18.72
N GLY A 150 -7.34 -14.10 17.67
CA GLY A 150 -7.44 -14.65 16.32
C GLY A 150 -8.84 -14.55 15.70
N LEU A 151 -9.63 -13.55 16.10
CA LEU A 151 -11.00 -13.41 15.62
C LEU A 151 -11.02 -13.03 14.11
N PRO A 152 -11.85 -13.71 13.30
CA PRO A 152 -11.97 -13.41 11.88
C PRO A 152 -12.76 -12.10 11.67
N ARG A 153 -12.09 -10.97 11.85
CA ARG A 153 -12.62 -9.63 11.59
C ARG A 153 -12.17 -9.15 10.22
N ALA A 154 -13.02 -8.40 9.54
CA ALA A 154 -12.67 -7.75 8.27
C ALA A 154 -13.07 -6.28 8.28
N VAL A 155 -12.23 -5.42 7.73
CA VAL A 155 -12.59 -4.05 7.36
C VAL A 155 -12.68 -3.99 5.85
N LEU A 156 -13.74 -3.40 5.32
CA LEU A 156 -14.03 -3.34 3.89
C LEU A 156 -13.87 -1.90 3.38
N SER A 157 -13.46 -1.74 2.12
CA SER A 157 -13.59 -0.47 1.43
C SER A 157 -15.06 -0.20 1.06
N ALA A 158 -15.44 1.07 0.90
CA ALA A 158 -16.79 1.46 0.55
C ALA A 158 -17.25 0.83 -0.78
N THR A 159 -16.37 0.72 -1.75
CA THR A 159 -16.66 0.08 -3.04
C THR A 159 -17.00 -1.40 -2.86
N ILE A 160 -16.22 -2.17 -2.10
CA ILE A 160 -16.49 -3.60 -1.87
C ILE A 160 -17.75 -3.80 -1.03
N ALA A 161 -17.98 -2.96 -0.01
CA ALA A 161 -19.20 -3.01 0.79
C ALA A 161 -20.46 -2.83 -0.08
N ARG A 162 -20.46 -1.80 -0.95
CA ARG A 162 -21.58 -1.57 -1.90
C ARG A 162 -21.72 -2.71 -2.92
N GLN A 163 -20.63 -3.25 -3.42
CA GLN A 163 -20.68 -4.32 -4.43
C GLN A 163 -21.23 -5.63 -3.87
N LEU A 164 -20.91 -5.96 -2.62
CA LEU A 164 -21.35 -7.19 -1.96
C LEU A 164 -22.72 -7.08 -1.32
N PHE A 165 -23.02 -5.95 -0.66
CA PHE A 165 -24.21 -5.78 0.18
C PHE A 165 -25.19 -4.72 -0.34
N GLY A 166 -24.79 -3.90 -1.34
CA GLY A 166 -25.59 -2.78 -1.83
C GLY A 166 -25.57 -1.53 -0.95
N THR A 167 -24.91 -1.58 0.21
CA THR A 167 -24.83 -0.49 1.19
C THR A 167 -23.44 -0.43 1.85
N THR A 168 -23.16 0.66 2.55
CA THR A 168 -21.96 0.81 3.39
C THR A 168 -22.24 0.56 4.88
N ASP A 169 -23.48 0.38 5.27
CA ASP A 169 -23.87 0.04 6.65
C ASP A 169 -23.97 -1.47 6.79
N VAL A 170 -22.82 -2.11 6.98
CA VAL A 170 -22.67 -3.58 6.97
C VAL A 170 -21.88 -4.12 8.17
N VAL A 171 -21.69 -3.28 9.18
CA VAL A 171 -20.99 -3.70 10.40
C VAL A 171 -21.76 -4.84 11.10
N GLY A 172 -21.04 -5.88 11.51
CA GLY A 172 -21.61 -7.09 12.10
C GLY A 172 -22.12 -8.13 11.10
N HIS A 173 -22.19 -7.82 9.81
CA HIS A 173 -22.55 -8.80 8.78
C HIS A 173 -21.37 -9.74 8.50
N THR A 174 -21.69 -10.93 7.99
CA THR A 174 -20.69 -11.91 7.60
C THR A 174 -20.35 -11.77 6.13
N VAL A 175 -19.05 -11.75 5.83
CA VAL A 175 -18.47 -11.83 4.48
C VAL A 175 -17.58 -13.06 4.42
N GLN A 176 -17.69 -13.84 3.35
CA GLN A 176 -16.82 -14.99 3.12
C GLN A 176 -15.64 -14.60 2.23
N LEU A 177 -14.43 -14.79 2.74
CA LEU A 177 -13.18 -14.51 2.05
C LEU A 177 -12.45 -15.84 1.82
N ASN A 178 -12.30 -16.25 0.56
CA ASN A 178 -11.71 -17.55 0.20
C ASN A 178 -12.29 -18.72 1.00
N TYR A 179 -13.63 -18.75 1.18
CA TYR A 179 -14.39 -19.78 1.91
C TYR A 179 -14.24 -19.74 3.44
N ILE A 180 -13.62 -18.72 4.00
CA ILE A 180 -13.55 -18.46 5.45
C ILE A 180 -14.49 -17.30 5.77
N ASP A 181 -15.32 -17.47 6.79
CA ASP A 181 -16.29 -16.46 7.23
C ASP A 181 -15.63 -15.42 8.13
N TYR A 182 -15.77 -14.16 7.78
CA TYR A 182 -15.30 -13.01 8.55
C TYR A 182 -16.47 -12.12 8.93
N THR A 183 -16.42 -11.55 10.14
CA THR A 183 -17.38 -10.53 10.57
C THR A 183 -16.85 -9.14 10.22
N VAL A 184 -17.66 -8.33 9.54
CA VAL A 184 -17.30 -6.95 9.19
C VAL A 184 -17.22 -6.10 10.47
N ALA A 185 -16.04 -5.58 10.78
CA ALA A 185 -15.78 -4.68 11.91
C ALA A 185 -16.02 -3.22 11.53
N GLY A 186 -15.72 -2.84 10.31
CA GLY A 186 -15.88 -1.47 9.84
C GLY A 186 -15.83 -1.35 8.32
N VAL A 187 -16.25 -0.19 7.85
CA VAL A 187 -16.15 0.21 6.44
C VAL A 187 -15.42 1.53 6.36
N VAL A 188 -14.39 1.58 5.52
CA VAL A 188 -13.58 2.78 5.29
C VAL A 188 -13.86 3.38 3.91
N ALA A 189 -13.59 4.66 3.75
CA ALA A 189 -13.59 5.30 2.45
C ALA A 189 -12.59 4.61 1.51
N ASP A 190 -12.85 4.66 0.21
CA ASP A 190 -11.94 4.05 -0.77
C ASP A 190 -10.56 4.71 -0.72
N VAL A 191 -9.54 3.88 -0.77
CA VAL A 191 -8.13 4.29 -0.69
C VAL A 191 -7.55 4.39 -2.09
N SER A 192 -6.76 5.43 -2.34
CA SER A 192 -6.05 5.58 -3.60
C SER A 192 -4.93 4.54 -3.74
N MET A 193 -4.74 4.00 -4.94
CA MET A 193 -3.58 3.15 -5.27
C MET A 193 -2.22 3.85 -5.10
N LEU A 194 -2.21 5.17 -4.93
CA LEU A 194 -1.00 5.95 -4.65
C LEU A 194 -0.52 5.78 -3.20
N ALA A 195 -1.40 5.34 -2.30
CA ALA A 195 -1.07 4.98 -0.93
C ALA A 195 -0.60 3.52 -0.87
N THR A 196 0.58 3.24 -1.41
CA THR A 196 1.05 1.89 -1.73
C THR A 196 1.20 0.96 -0.52
N ALA A 197 1.48 1.49 0.66
CA ALA A 197 1.63 0.70 1.88
C ALA A 197 0.29 0.46 2.59
N ALA A 198 -0.67 1.38 2.42
CA ALA A 198 -1.98 1.31 3.04
C ALA A 198 -3.06 0.75 2.10
N TYR A 199 -2.79 0.70 0.79
CA TYR A 199 -3.77 0.31 -0.22
C TYR A 199 -4.18 -1.15 -0.10
N ALA A 200 -5.47 -1.34 0.12
CA ALA A 200 -6.19 -2.58 -0.10
C ALA A 200 -7.69 -2.27 -0.27
N GLN A 201 -8.47 -3.29 -0.52
CA GLN A 201 -9.93 -3.21 -0.54
C GLN A 201 -10.55 -3.96 0.65
N ILE A 202 -9.78 -4.88 1.23
CA ILE A 202 -10.15 -5.65 2.42
C ILE A 202 -8.92 -5.76 3.33
N TRP A 203 -9.10 -5.50 4.62
CA TRP A 203 -8.06 -5.66 5.64
C TRP A 203 -8.53 -6.66 6.68
N VAL A 204 -7.66 -7.61 7.04
CA VAL A 204 -7.94 -8.66 8.03
C VAL A 204 -6.76 -8.81 9.00
N PRO A 205 -6.98 -9.27 10.24
CA PRO A 205 -5.88 -9.60 11.13
C PRO A 205 -5.03 -10.75 10.56
N TYR A 206 -3.71 -10.62 10.60
CA TYR A 206 -2.83 -11.67 10.12
C TYR A 206 -2.95 -12.95 10.97
N THR A 207 -3.38 -12.83 12.23
CA THR A 207 -3.63 -13.97 13.13
C THR A 207 -4.85 -14.80 12.74
N ALA A 208 -5.83 -14.20 12.08
CA ALA A 208 -7.04 -14.88 11.60
C ALA A 208 -6.87 -15.49 10.19
N ALA A 209 -5.82 -15.12 9.47
CA ALA A 209 -5.63 -15.46 8.07
C ALA A 209 -4.45 -16.40 7.81
N ASP A 210 -3.97 -17.11 8.83
CA ASP A 210 -2.90 -18.12 8.74
C ASP A 210 -1.57 -17.59 8.16
N ALA A 211 -1.29 -16.29 8.33
CA ALA A 211 -0.04 -15.71 7.83
C ALA A 211 1.22 -16.35 8.42
N GLU A 212 1.10 -16.93 9.62
CA GLU A 212 2.19 -17.65 10.28
C GLU A 212 2.56 -18.94 9.53
N SER A 213 1.61 -19.59 8.87
CA SER A 213 1.85 -20.81 8.09
C SER A 213 2.61 -20.57 6.79
N LEU A 214 2.71 -19.31 6.35
CA LEU A 214 3.39 -18.90 5.12
C LEU A 214 4.87 -18.55 5.33
N SER A 215 5.44 -18.89 6.49
CA SER A 215 6.86 -18.67 6.77
C SER A 215 7.75 -19.77 6.16
N TRP A 216 9.01 -19.41 5.86
CA TRP A 216 10.05 -20.33 5.39
C TRP A 216 11.42 -19.91 5.93
N GLN A 217 12.49 -20.68 5.63
CA GLN A 217 13.86 -20.43 6.13
C GLN A 217 13.91 -20.35 7.67
N ASP A 218 13.54 -21.43 8.35
CA ASP A 218 13.49 -21.51 9.80
C ASP A 218 12.64 -20.39 10.45
N ASP A 219 11.49 -20.10 9.84
CA ASP A 219 10.53 -19.09 10.27
C ASP A 219 11.09 -17.65 10.30
N THR A 220 12.12 -17.38 9.49
CA THR A 220 12.71 -16.04 9.38
C THR A 220 12.07 -15.21 8.28
N MET A 221 11.82 -15.83 7.12
CA MET A 221 11.22 -15.20 5.95
C MET A 221 9.73 -15.51 5.86
N GLY A 222 8.95 -14.58 5.30
CA GLY A 222 7.51 -14.71 5.17
C GLY A 222 6.89 -13.56 4.37
N PRO A 223 5.58 -13.38 4.39
CA PRO A 223 4.88 -12.41 3.55
C PRO A 223 4.84 -11.00 4.12
N MET A 224 5.44 -10.73 5.28
CA MET A 224 5.22 -9.47 6.02
C MET A 224 6.27 -8.41 5.71
N HIS A 225 5.86 -7.16 5.82
CA HIS A 225 6.69 -5.96 5.78
C HIS A 225 6.46 -5.17 7.07
N ALA A 226 7.48 -4.48 7.57
CA ALA A 226 7.29 -3.59 8.71
C ALA A 226 7.11 -2.14 8.24
N VAL A 227 6.18 -1.45 8.87
CA VAL A 227 5.95 -0.01 8.69
C VAL A 227 6.10 0.64 10.06
N ILE A 228 7.00 1.60 10.16
CA ILE A 228 7.44 2.22 11.42
C ILE A 228 7.11 3.71 11.35
N LEU A 229 6.30 4.20 12.28
CA LEU A 229 6.00 5.60 12.44
C LEU A 229 6.96 6.20 13.50
N ALA A 230 7.78 7.15 13.08
CA ALA A 230 8.66 7.90 13.98
C ALA A 230 7.92 9.04 14.68
N HIS A 231 8.47 9.47 15.82
CA HIS A 231 7.98 10.66 16.55
C HIS A 231 8.14 11.95 15.74
#